data_2555134612382a2173a531527121132a
#
_entry.id   2555134612382a2173a531527121132a
#
_cell.length_a   1.000
_cell.length_b   1.000
_cell.length_c   1.000
_cell.angle_alpha   90.00
_cell.angle_beta   90.00
_cell.angle_gamma   90.00
#
_symmetry.space_group_name_H-M   'P 1'
#
loop_
_entity.id
_entity.type
_entity.pdbx_description
1 polymer ?
#
loop_
_entity_poly.entity_id
_entity_poly.type
_entity_poly.pdbx_seq_one_letter_code
_entity_poly.pdbx_strand_id
1 'polypeptide(L)'
;GRATSPLPYSALTAVGDDFEEMQRKMDAMQEQQTQLLTQLRKQLAAMPEPDPRKQSDSGEQMSQEEKRRQLLKLLAEIEKRINEENSRPKKRYISPATREEAYAVYYDALRRKVEDKGTENFPEQGGKKLYGELIMIVTVNHDGRVLSTEVVQGSGKPALDRRAEAIARAAAPFGRFTPEMRAKADQVAMVARFKFTREQTLETSVR
;
A
#
# COMPACT_ATOMS: atom_id res chain seq x y z
N GLY A 1 32.09 26.52 -16.99
CA GLY A 1 31.61 25.40 -16.20
C GLY A 1 30.25 25.74 -15.62
N ARG A 2 29.17 25.17 -16.17
CA ARG A 2 27.84 25.26 -15.58
C ARG A 2 27.74 24.22 -14.47
N ALA A 3 27.68 24.63 -13.22
CA ALA A 3 27.30 23.79 -12.11
C ALA A 3 25.78 23.50 -12.20
N THR A 4 25.43 22.31 -12.54
CA THR A 4 24.06 21.79 -12.38
C THR A 4 23.86 21.56 -10.89
N SER A 5 23.24 22.51 -10.20
CA SER A 5 22.74 22.29 -8.85
C SER A 5 21.65 21.20 -8.91
N PRO A 6 21.75 20.14 -8.12
CA PRO A 6 20.65 19.20 -8.00
C PRO A 6 19.46 19.95 -7.40
N LEU A 7 18.30 19.83 -8.05
CA LEU A 7 17.05 20.35 -7.52
C LEU A 7 16.84 19.80 -6.10
N PRO A 8 16.43 20.61 -5.13
CA PRO A 8 16.20 20.12 -3.78
C PRO A 8 15.08 19.07 -3.82
N TYR A 9 15.43 17.85 -3.45
CA TYR A 9 14.46 16.78 -3.27
C TYR A 9 13.44 17.23 -2.22
N SER A 10 12.19 17.37 -2.62
CA SER A 10 11.10 17.59 -1.67
C SER A 10 10.96 16.32 -0.85
N ALA A 11 10.98 16.42 0.48
CA ALA A 11 10.80 15.28 1.39
C ALA A 11 9.50 14.49 1.12
N LEU A 12 8.54 15.09 0.45
CA LEU A 12 7.27 14.50 0.02
C LEU A 12 7.38 13.63 -1.21
N THR A 13 8.16 14.06 -2.17
CA THR A 13 8.44 13.25 -3.36
C THR A 13 9.16 11.97 -2.90
N ALA A 14 10.09 12.08 -1.95
CA ALA A 14 10.78 10.94 -1.38
C ALA A 14 9.82 9.96 -0.69
N VAL A 15 8.89 10.43 0.15
CA VAL A 15 7.91 9.56 0.82
C VAL A 15 6.97 8.88 -0.18
N GLY A 16 6.48 9.61 -1.20
CA GLY A 16 5.64 9.04 -2.25
C GLY A 16 6.39 8.02 -3.11
N ASP A 17 7.61 8.32 -3.49
CA ASP A 17 8.48 7.43 -4.27
C ASP A 17 8.84 6.16 -3.49
N ASP A 18 9.10 6.27 -2.18
CA ASP A 18 9.37 5.12 -1.30
C ASP A 18 8.18 4.15 -1.23
N PHE A 19 6.95 4.67 -1.17
CA PHE A 19 5.75 3.84 -1.17
C PHE A 19 5.48 3.18 -2.53
N GLU A 20 5.72 3.87 -3.63
CA GLU A 20 5.62 3.28 -4.97
C GLU A 20 6.69 2.20 -5.17
N GLU A 21 7.90 2.44 -4.71
CA GLU A 21 8.97 1.45 -4.76
C GLU A 21 8.66 0.21 -3.91
N MET A 22 8.10 0.40 -2.72
CA MET A 22 7.62 -0.69 -1.87
C MET A 22 6.54 -1.50 -2.57
N GLN A 23 5.57 -0.85 -3.24
CA GLN A 23 4.53 -1.52 -3.99
C GLN A 23 5.10 -2.36 -5.14
N ARG A 24 6.06 -1.81 -5.91
CA ARG A 24 6.75 -2.55 -6.98
C ARG A 24 7.51 -3.75 -6.45
N LYS A 25 8.17 -3.62 -5.29
CA LYS A 25 8.86 -4.75 -4.63
C LYS A 25 7.89 -5.83 -4.19
N MET A 26 6.74 -5.47 -3.67
CA MET A 26 5.68 -6.44 -3.29
C MET A 26 5.13 -7.18 -4.51
N ASP A 27 4.83 -6.47 -5.61
CA ASP A 27 4.33 -7.06 -6.84
C ASP A 27 5.37 -8.02 -7.45
N ALA A 28 6.64 -7.62 -7.47
CA ALA A 28 7.74 -8.48 -7.94
C ALA A 28 7.92 -9.74 -7.08
N MET A 29 7.76 -9.62 -5.77
CA MET A 29 7.84 -10.76 -4.84
C MET A 29 6.68 -11.74 -5.07
N GLN A 30 5.46 -11.27 -5.29
CA GLN A 30 4.32 -12.11 -5.63
C GLN A 30 4.53 -12.86 -6.96
N GLU A 31 5.09 -12.18 -7.95
CA GLU A 31 5.41 -12.81 -9.24
C GLU A 31 6.46 -13.92 -9.07
N GLN A 32 7.52 -13.69 -8.30
CA GLN A 32 8.53 -14.69 -7.99
C GLN A 32 7.93 -15.90 -7.27
N GLN A 33 7.05 -15.69 -6.31
CA GLN A 33 6.36 -16.79 -5.60
C GLN A 33 5.52 -17.63 -6.55
N THR A 34 4.79 -16.99 -7.47
CA THR A 34 3.98 -17.68 -8.48
C THR A 34 4.84 -18.49 -9.44
N GLN A 35 5.98 -17.95 -9.88
CA GLN A 35 6.94 -18.66 -10.73
C GLN A 35 7.53 -19.87 -10.02
N LEU A 36 7.94 -19.72 -8.76
CA LEU A 36 8.47 -20.82 -7.95
C LEU A 36 7.43 -21.94 -7.77
N LEU A 37 6.19 -21.58 -7.48
CA LEU A 37 5.07 -22.53 -7.37
C LEU A 37 4.88 -23.33 -8.67
N THR A 38 4.94 -22.64 -9.81
CA THR A 38 4.82 -23.27 -11.13
C THR A 38 5.97 -24.24 -11.40
N GLN A 39 7.21 -23.86 -11.05
CA GLN A 39 8.38 -24.74 -11.18
C GLN A 39 8.28 -25.96 -10.29
N LEU A 40 7.88 -25.80 -9.04
CA LEU A 40 7.71 -26.94 -8.11
C LEU A 40 6.64 -27.90 -8.58
N ARG A 41 5.51 -27.41 -9.10
CA ARG A 41 4.46 -28.25 -9.69
C ARG A 41 4.97 -29.00 -10.91
N LYS A 42 5.75 -28.39 -11.77
CA LYS A 42 6.38 -29.05 -12.93
C LYS A 42 7.34 -30.14 -12.50
N GLN A 43 8.20 -29.85 -11.52
CA GLN A 43 9.14 -30.84 -10.99
C GLN A 43 8.40 -32.04 -10.39
N LEU A 44 7.34 -31.79 -9.60
CA LEU A 44 6.53 -32.83 -9.01
C LEU A 44 5.81 -33.68 -10.06
N ALA A 45 5.28 -33.07 -11.12
CA ALA A 45 4.62 -33.76 -12.22
C ALA A 45 5.60 -34.61 -13.06
N ALA A 46 6.86 -34.21 -13.13
CA ALA A 46 7.93 -34.96 -13.82
C ALA A 46 8.47 -36.15 -13.00
N MET A 47 8.19 -36.21 -11.70
CA MET A 47 8.61 -37.33 -10.86
C MET A 47 7.72 -38.56 -11.10
N PRO A 48 8.30 -39.77 -11.24
CA PRO A 48 7.51 -40.97 -11.38
C PRO A 48 6.65 -41.20 -10.14
N GLU A 49 5.39 -41.60 -10.38
CA GLU A 49 4.53 -41.99 -9.27
C GLU A 49 5.04 -43.26 -8.61
N PRO A 50 5.02 -43.36 -7.28
CA PRO A 50 5.43 -44.55 -6.59
C PRO A 50 4.47 -45.71 -6.95
N ASP A 51 5.00 -46.78 -7.54
CA ASP A 51 4.24 -47.98 -7.85
C ASP A 51 4.08 -48.83 -6.58
N PRO A 52 2.88 -48.92 -6.02
CA PRO A 52 2.68 -49.65 -4.78
C PRO A 52 2.92 -51.19 -4.91
N ARG A 53 3.14 -51.66 -6.15
CA ARG A 53 3.38 -53.09 -6.45
C ARG A 53 4.87 -53.43 -6.55
N LYS A 54 5.72 -52.46 -6.65
CA LYS A 54 7.18 -52.66 -6.66
C LYS A 54 7.74 -52.45 -5.26
N GLN A 55 7.72 -53.51 -4.47
CA GLN A 55 8.61 -53.63 -3.33
C GLN A 55 10.03 -53.82 -3.85
N SER A 56 10.73 -52.73 -4.09
CA SER A 56 12.16 -52.81 -4.37
C SER A 56 12.93 -52.11 -3.26
N ASP A 57 13.77 -52.91 -2.63
CA ASP A 57 14.74 -52.54 -1.60
C ASP A 57 15.90 -51.66 -2.11
N SER A 58 15.71 -50.91 -3.18
CA SER A 58 16.76 -50.05 -3.67
C SER A 58 16.71 -48.69 -2.96
N GLY A 59 17.83 -48.35 -2.32
CA GLY A 59 18.00 -47.02 -1.65
C GLY A 59 17.72 -45.82 -2.54
N GLU A 60 17.71 -45.97 -3.86
CA GLU A 60 17.35 -44.96 -4.85
C GLU A 60 15.86 -44.65 -4.85
N GLN A 61 15.00 -45.62 -4.63
CA GLN A 61 13.53 -45.45 -4.58
C GLN A 61 13.11 -44.75 -3.29
N MET A 62 13.69 -45.11 -2.16
CA MET A 62 13.47 -44.42 -0.89
C MET A 62 13.91 -42.96 -0.98
N SER A 63 15.06 -42.66 -1.67
CA SER A 63 15.54 -41.33 -1.91
C SER A 63 14.59 -40.50 -2.80
N GLN A 64 13.96 -41.10 -3.80
CA GLN A 64 12.99 -40.43 -4.68
C GLN A 64 11.68 -40.14 -3.95
N GLU A 65 11.16 -41.08 -3.15
CA GLU A 65 9.98 -40.88 -2.33
C GLU A 65 10.18 -39.77 -1.29
N GLU A 66 11.36 -39.71 -0.68
CA GLU A 66 11.69 -38.66 0.27
C GLU A 66 11.77 -37.29 -0.39
N LYS A 67 12.41 -37.20 -1.55
CA LYS A 67 12.44 -35.97 -2.36
C LYS A 67 11.03 -35.52 -2.75
N ARG A 68 10.17 -36.43 -3.19
CA ARG A 68 8.77 -36.14 -3.51
C ARG A 68 8.02 -35.60 -2.30
N ARG A 69 8.20 -36.23 -1.13
CA ARG A 69 7.58 -35.79 0.14
C ARG A 69 8.03 -34.39 0.53
N GLN A 70 9.32 -34.10 0.41
CA GLN A 70 9.89 -32.77 0.69
C GLN A 70 9.34 -31.70 -0.27
N LEU A 71 9.22 -32.01 -1.57
CA LEU A 71 8.65 -31.10 -2.56
C LEU A 71 7.17 -30.85 -2.30
N LEU A 72 6.39 -31.88 -1.93
CA LEU A 72 4.98 -31.71 -1.56
C LEU A 72 4.80 -30.84 -0.33
N LYS A 73 5.66 -31.01 0.68
CA LYS A 73 5.65 -30.19 1.88
C LYS A 73 5.98 -28.73 1.57
N LEU A 74 7.00 -28.50 0.77
CA LEU A 74 7.40 -27.14 0.35
C LEU A 74 6.29 -26.47 -0.49
N LEU A 75 5.67 -27.22 -1.41
CA LEU A 75 4.54 -26.74 -2.20
C LEU A 75 3.37 -26.32 -1.30
N ALA A 76 3.01 -27.15 -0.32
CA ALA A 76 1.94 -26.85 0.62
C ALA A 76 2.23 -25.62 1.48
N GLU A 77 3.47 -25.42 1.92
CA GLU A 77 3.88 -24.23 2.67
C GLU A 77 3.80 -22.95 1.82
N ILE A 78 4.23 -23.01 0.56
CA ILE A 78 4.15 -21.87 -0.35
C ILE A 78 2.69 -21.55 -0.69
N GLU A 79 1.87 -22.52 -1.01
CA GLU A 79 0.43 -22.34 -1.25
C GLU A 79 -0.28 -21.73 -0.05
N LYS A 80 0.04 -22.20 1.16
CA LYS A 80 -0.52 -21.63 2.39
C LYS A 80 -0.17 -20.16 2.54
N ARG A 81 1.09 -19.77 2.33
CA ARG A 81 1.52 -18.36 2.39
C ARG A 81 0.81 -17.50 1.36
N ILE A 82 0.72 -17.96 0.11
CA ILE A 82 0.03 -17.26 -0.96
C ILE A 82 -1.45 -17.06 -0.60
N ASN A 83 -2.12 -18.08 -0.08
CA ASN A 83 -3.51 -17.98 0.34
C ASN A 83 -3.70 -17.03 1.52
N GLU A 84 -2.79 -17.04 2.50
CA GLU A 84 -2.81 -16.09 3.62
C GLU A 84 -2.61 -14.64 3.16
N GLU A 85 -1.69 -14.40 2.22
CA GLU A 85 -1.48 -13.06 1.62
C GLU A 85 -2.67 -12.62 0.77
N ASN A 86 -3.24 -13.51 -0.05
CA ASN A 86 -4.40 -13.22 -0.88
C ASN A 86 -5.68 -13.00 -0.07
N SER A 87 -5.76 -13.52 1.15
CA SER A 87 -6.88 -13.27 2.07
C SER A 87 -6.82 -11.90 2.73
N ARG A 88 -5.66 -11.23 2.71
CA ARG A 88 -5.51 -9.86 3.21
C ARG A 88 -6.07 -8.86 2.20
N PRO A 89 -6.73 -7.80 2.66
CA PRO A 89 -7.18 -6.73 1.78
C PRO A 89 -6.00 -6.14 1.00
N LYS A 90 -6.13 -6.03 -0.31
CA LYS A 90 -5.10 -5.42 -1.16
C LYS A 90 -5.09 -3.92 -0.94
N LYS A 91 -4.02 -3.42 -0.34
CA LYS A 91 -3.79 -1.99 -0.11
C LYS A 91 -2.89 -1.41 -1.20
N ARG A 92 -3.32 -0.30 -1.80
CA ARG A 92 -2.52 0.46 -2.76
C ARG A 92 -2.22 1.85 -2.21
N TYR A 93 -0.96 2.24 -2.29
CA TYR A 93 -0.53 3.59 -1.95
C TYR A 93 -0.73 4.51 -3.15
N ILE A 94 -1.37 5.65 -2.91
CA ILE A 94 -1.53 6.73 -3.89
C ILE A 94 -0.97 8.03 -3.34
N SER A 95 -0.34 8.76 -4.23
CA SER A 95 0.19 10.07 -3.95
C SER A 95 -0.12 10.99 -5.12
N PRO A 96 0.16 12.27 -5.01
CA PRO A 96 0.05 13.19 -6.14
C PRO A 96 0.90 12.82 -7.36
N ALA A 97 1.94 11.99 -7.19
CA ALA A 97 2.76 11.45 -8.27
C ALA A 97 2.13 10.24 -8.98
N THR A 98 0.99 9.73 -8.48
CA THR A 98 0.33 8.56 -9.05
C THR A 98 -0.16 8.85 -10.46
N ARG A 99 0.34 8.07 -11.43
CA ARG A 99 0.09 8.28 -12.86
C ARG A 99 -1.15 7.57 -13.40
N GLU A 100 -1.65 6.56 -12.69
CA GLU A 100 -2.85 5.83 -13.11
C GLU A 100 -4.08 6.72 -12.98
N GLU A 101 -4.76 6.97 -14.10
CA GLU A 101 -5.84 7.96 -14.20
C GLU A 101 -6.94 7.75 -13.16
N ALA A 102 -7.42 6.51 -12.99
CA ALA A 102 -8.49 6.22 -12.03
C ALA A 102 -8.11 6.58 -10.59
N TYR A 103 -6.86 6.32 -10.19
CA TYR A 103 -6.36 6.67 -8.87
C TYR A 103 -6.04 8.15 -8.73
N ALA A 104 -5.57 8.80 -9.79
CA ALA A 104 -5.31 10.24 -9.79
C ALA A 104 -6.61 11.03 -9.63
N VAL A 105 -7.67 10.64 -10.33
CA VAL A 105 -9.01 11.26 -10.19
C VAL A 105 -9.56 11.04 -8.78
N TYR A 106 -9.42 9.84 -8.23
CA TYR A 106 -9.86 9.53 -6.87
C TYR A 106 -9.07 10.34 -5.83
N TYR A 107 -7.76 10.44 -6.00
CA TYR A 107 -6.91 11.25 -5.16
C TYR A 107 -7.35 12.71 -5.14
N ASP A 108 -7.60 13.31 -6.31
CA ASP A 108 -8.03 14.71 -6.41
C ASP A 108 -9.39 14.96 -5.74
N ALA A 109 -10.35 14.06 -5.93
CA ALA A 109 -11.65 14.14 -5.28
C ALA A 109 -11.55 14.05 -3.75
N LEU A 110 -10.70 13.14 -3.24
CA LEU A 110 -10.43 12.98 -1.82
C LEU A 110 -9.75 14.22 -1.24
N ARG A 111 -8.73 14.73 -1.94
CA ARG A 111 -7.98 15.94 -1.59
C ARG A 111 -8.93 17.13 -1.41
N ARG A 112 -9.81 17.39 -2.38
CA ARG A 112 -10.78 18.50 -2.32
C ARG A 112 -11.68 18.40 -1.12
N LYS A 113 -12.25 17.24 -0.83
CA LYS A 113 -13.10 17.04 0.35
C LYS A 113 -12.39 17.32 1.66
N VAL A 114 -11.12 16.90 1.77
CA VAL A 114 -10.30 17.14 2.96
C VAL A 114 -9.95 18.62 3.09
N GLU A 115 -9.59 19.29 1.99
CA GLU A 115 -9.31 20.74 1.96
C GLU A 115 -10.53 21.56 2.37
N ASP A 116 -11.68 21.27 1.79
CA ASP A 116 -12.95 21.96 2.12
C ASP A 116 -13.26 21.77 3.61
N LYS A 117 -13.17 20.54 4.11
CA LYS A 117 -13.44 20.23 5.51
C LYS A 117 -12.45 20.89 6.47
N GLY A 118 -11.18 20.93 6.10
CA GLY A 118 -10.13 21.59 6.88
C GLY A 118 -10.23 23.11 6.86
N THR A 119 -10.77 23.69 5.80
CA THR A 119 -11.02 25.13 5.69
C THR A 119 -12.24 25.52 6.53
N GLU A 120 -13.33 24.75 6.45
CA GLU A 120 -14.53 24.94 7.28
C GLU A 120 -14.25 24.81 8.78
N ASN A 121 -13.45 23.82 9.17
CA ASN A 121 -13.14 23.50 10.57
C ASN A 121 -11.66 23.74 10.86
N PHE A 122 -11.19 24.94 10.56
CA PHE A 122 -9.77 25.27 10.71
C PHE A 122 -9.28 25.06 12.15
N PRO A 123 -8.14 24.40 12.35
CA PRO A 123 -7.65 24.06 13.67
C PRO A 123 -7.38 25.27 14.56
N GLU A 124 -7.87 25.21 15.78
CA GLU A 124 -7.58 26.23 16.80
C GLU A 124 -7.40 25.58 18.18
N GLN A 125 -6.66 26.29 19.04
CA GLN A 125 -6.45 25.92 20.41
C GLN A 125 -6.44 27.20 21.29
N GLY A 126 -7.30 27.24 22.30
CA GLY A 126 -7.39 28.42 23.18
C GLY A 126 -7.74 29.72 22.45
N GLY A 127 -8.60 29.65 21.42
CA GLY A 127 -8.98 30.79 20.60
C GLY A 127 -7.91 31.25 19.59
N LYS A 128 -6.78 30.55 19.50
CA LYS A 128 -5.71 30.83 18.53
C LYS A 128 -5.68 29.81 17.42
N LYS A 129 -5.64 30.26 16.17
CA LYS A 129 -5.49 29.41 14.99
C LYS A 129 -4.13 28.70 14.99
N LEU A 130 -4.12 27.43 14.59
CA LEU A 130 -2.92 26.63 14.50
C LEU A 130 -2.47 26.54 13.04
N TYR A 131 -1.23 26.93 12.78
CA TYR A 131 -0.61 26.88 11.46
C TYR A 131 0.55 25.91 11.46
N GLY A 132 0.79 25.27 10.33
CA GLY A 132 1.91 24.33 10.16
C GLY A 132 1.68 23.34 9.05
N GLU A 133 2.61 22.44 8.90
CA GLU A 133 2.60 21.38 7.89
C GLU A 133 2.85 20.02 8.55
N LEU A 134 2.20 19.00 8.04
CA LEU A 134 2.42 17.60 8.42
C LEU A 134 2.24 16.68 7.22
N ILE A 135 2.83 15.50 7.28
CA ILE A 135 2.58 14.44 6.31
C ILE A 135 1.74 13.36 6.99
N MET A 136 0.65 13.00 6.35
CA MET A 136 -0.29 12.01 6.88
C MET A 136 -0.67 10.99 5.81
N ILE A 137 -0.87 9.76 6.24
CA ILE A 137 -1.47 8.69 5.45
C ILE A 137 -2.92 8.53 5.87
N VAL A 138 -3.83 8.63 4.90
CA VAL A 138 -5.25 8.35 5.09
C VAL A 138 -5.60 7.09 4.33
N THR A 139 -5.99 6.04 5.05
CA THR A 139 -6.38 4.76 4.45
C THR A 139 -7.90 4.72 4.31
N VAL A 140 -8.35 4.49 3.09
CA VAL A 140 -9.75 4.48 2.70
C VAL A 140 -10.14 3.11 2.16
N ASN A 141 -11.27 2.58 2.60
CA ASN A 141 -11.84 1.34 2.09
C ASN A 141 -12.56 1.58 0.74
N HIS A 142 -12.79 0.51 -0.02
CA HIS A 142 -13.44 0.58 -1.33
C HIS A 142 -14.86 1.20 -1.30
N ASP A 143 -15.51 1.23 -0.16
CA ASP A 143 -16.83 1.87 0.05
C ASP A 143 -16.73 3.38 0.37
N GLY A 144 -15.52 3.91 0.46
CA GLY A 144 -15.24 5.32 0.74
C GLY A 144 -15.08 5.68 2.22
N ARG A 145 -15.16 4.71 3.14
CA ARG A 145 -14.96 4.95 4.57
C ARG A 145 -13.48 5.03 4.92
N VAL A 146 -13.12 5.94 5.82
CA VAL A 146 -11.77 6.02 6.40
C VAL A 146 -11.58 4.88 7.38
N LEU A 147 -10.54 4.07 7.14
CA LEU A 147 -10.15 2.97 8.01
C LEU A 147 -9.13 3.43 9.07
N SER A 148 -8.16 4.24 8.66
CA SER A 148 -7.13 4.76 9.54
C SER A 148 -6.56 6.08 9.04
N THR A 149 -6.01 6.84 9.99
CA THR A 149 -5.20 8.02 9.73
C THR A 149 -3.90 7.86 10.51
N GLU A 150 -2.77 8.18 9.88
CA GLU A 150 -1.46 8.05 10.48
C GLU A 150 -0.59 9.26 10.13
N VAL A 151 -0.11 9.98 11.13
CA VAL A 151 0.84 11.08 10.94
C VAL A 151 2.25 10.50 10.82
N VAL A 152 2.81 10.57 9.62
CA VAL A 152 4.16 10.07 9.31
C VAL A 152 5.22 11.09 9.72
N GLN A 153 4.92 12.37 9.46
CA GLN A 153 5.76 13.47 9.87
C GLN A 153 4.88 14.55 10.50
N GLY A 154 5.05 14.76 11.80
CA GLY A 154 4.25 15.72 12.56
C GLY A 154 4.66 17.17 12.29
N SER A 155 3.74 18.08 12.59
CA SER A 155 3.93 19.54 12.45
C SER A 155 4.80 20.14 13.55
N GLY A 156 5.23 19.36 14.55
CA GLY A 156 5.82 19.87 15.79
C GLY A 156 4.80 20.39 16.79
N LYS A 157 3.51 20.35 16.45
CA LYS A 157 2.38 20.76 17.30
C LYS A 157 1.37 19.61 17.42
N PRO A 158 1.43 18.82 18.51
CA PRO A 158 0.56 17.66 18.66
C PRO A 158 -0.94 17.98 18.56
N ALA A 159 -1.34 19.17 18.96
CA ALA A 159 -2.74 19.63 18.83
C ALA A 159 -3.15 19.78 17.35
N LEU A 160 -2.26 20.31 16.49
CA LEU A 160 -2.51 20.43 15.06
C LEU A 160 -2.58 19.05 14.40
N ASP A 161 -1.67 18.14 14.76
CA ASP A 161 -1.61 16.79 14.21
C ASP A 161 -2.92 16.02 14.50
N ARG A 162 -3.39 16.05 15.74
CA ARG A 162 -4.67 15.43 16.11
C ARG A 162 -5.88 16.06 15.40
N ARG A 163 -5.88 17.38 15.20
CA ARG A 163 -6.94 18.07 14.48
C ARG A 163 -6.95 17.69 13.00
N ALA A 164 -5.76 17.55 12.38
CA ALA A 164 -5.63 17.11 10.99
C ALA A 164 -6.22 15.71 10.80
N GLU A 165 -5.94 14.77 11.70
CA GLU A 165 -6.54 13.43 11.66
C GLU A 165 -8.07 13.50 11.80
N ALA A 166 -8.59 14.30 12.72
CA ALA A 166 -10.03 14.49 12.91
C ALA A 166 -10.71 15.09 11.65
N ILE A 167 -10.06 16.05 11.00
CA ILE A 167 -10.53 16.65 9.73
C ILE A 167 -10.60 15.60 8.62
N ALA A 168 -9.55 14.78 8.45
CA ALA A 168 -9.54 13.73 7.45
C ALA A 168 -10.66 12.71 7.66
N ARG A 169 -10.92 12.31 8.89
CA ARG A 169 -12.03 11.43 9.24
C ARG A 169 -13.40 12.07 9.03
N ALA A 170 -13.54 13.36 9.37
CA ALA A 170 -14.79 14.10 9.20
C ALA A 170 -15.11 14.40 7.72
N ALA A 171 -14.11 14.38 6.83
CA ALA A 171 -14.31 14.54 5.40
C ALA A 171 -14.93 13.30 4.73
N ALA A 172 -14.91 12.15 5.39
CA ALA A 172 -15.56 10.93 4.90
C ALA A 172 -17.11 11.07 4.92
N PRO A 173 -17.84 10.27 4.11
CA PRO A 173 -17.32 9.27 3.19
C PRO A 173 -16.73 9.87 1.92
N PHE A 174 -15.68 9.25 1.42
CA PHE A 174 -15.17 9.49 0.07
C PHE A 174 -15.94 8.62 -0.93
N GLY A 175 -15.86 8.89 -2.22
CA GLY A 175 -16.59 8.11 -3.22
C GLY A 175 -16.19 6.62 -3.21
N ARG A 176 -17.08 5.76 -3.70
CA ARG A 176 -16.78 4.33 -3.90
C ARG A 176 -15.71 4.18 -4.97
N PHE A 177 -14.91 3.14 -4.84
CA PHE A 177 -13.93 2.79 -5.88
C PHE A 177 -14.61 2.44 -7.19
N THR A 178 -14.03 2.87 -8.29
CA THR A 178 -14.45 2.44 -9.63
C THR A 178 -14.16 0.95 -9.83
N PRO A 179 -14.80 0.27 -10.80
CA PRO A 179 -14.47 -1.12 -11.13
C PRO A 179 -13.00 -1.34 -11.45
N GLU A 180 -12.33 -0.38 -12.11
CA GLU A 180 -10.90 -0.43 -12.41
C GLU A 180 -10.05 -0.42 -11.13
N MET A 181 -10.39 0.44 -10.17
CA MET A 181 -9.72 0.48 -8.87
C MET A 181 -9.96 -0.82 -8.08
N ARG A 182 -11.20 -1.33 -8.08
CA ARG A 182 -11.57 -2.56 -7.38
C ARG A 182 -10.86 -3.80 -7.91
N ALA A 183 -10.55 -3.84 -9.20
CA ALA A 183 -9.80 -4.94 -9.79
C ALA A 183 -8.39 -5.07 -9.20
N LYS A 184 -7.81 -3.97 -8.74
CA LYS A 184 -6.42 -3.89 -8.27
C LYS A 184 -6.26 -3.69 -6.77
N ALA A 185 -7.26 -3.10 -6.10
CA ALA A 185 -7.16 -2.75 -4.69
C ALA A 185 -8.50 -2.84 -3.94
N ASP A 186 -8.42 -3.23 -2.68
CA ASP A 186 -9.54 -3.20 -1.72
C ASP A 186 -9.50 -1.94 -0.87
N GLN A 187 -8.31 -1.38 -0.69
CA GLN A 187 -8.02 -0.20 0.11
C GLN A 187 -7.02 0.69 -0.61
N VAL A 188 -7.15 1.98 -0.39
CA VAL A 188 -6.20 2.99 -0.87
C VAL A 188 -5.64 3.74 0.32
N ALA A 189 -4.32 3.87 0.37
CA ALA A 189 -3.62 4.70 1.32
C ALA A 189 -3.13 5.96 0.61
N MET A 190 -3.78 7.09 0.90
CA MET A 190 -3.38 8.40 0.38
C MET A 190 -2.27 8.97 1.24
N VAL A 191 -1.13 9.25 0.63
CA VAL A 191 0.00 9.95 1.26
C VAL A 191 -0.01 11.40 0.80
N ALA A 192 -0.18 12.33 1.72
CA ALA A 192 -0.25 13.75 1.38
C ALA A 192 0.35 14.66 2.47
N ARG A 193 0.81 15.81 2.04
CA ARG A 193 1.17 16.93 2.91
C ARG A 193 -0.06 17.79 3.17
N PHE A 194 -0.31 18.04 4.43
CA PHE A 194 -1.37 18.93 4.91
C PHE A 194 -0.71 20.22 5.38
N LYS A 195 -1.04 21.32 4.71
CA LYS A 195 -0.53 22.65 5.04
C LYS A 195 -1.66 23.54 5.51
N PHE A 196 -1.64 23.91 6.77
CA PHE A 196 -2.57 24.86 7.37
C PHE A 196 -1.96 26.27 7.29
N THR A 197 -2.50 27.08 6.36
CA THR A 197 -1.96 28.40 6.03
C THR A 197 -2.47 29.49 6.93
N ARG A 198 -1.80 30.65 6.92
CA ARG A 198 -2.23 31.83 7.68
C ARG A 198 -3.50 32.48 7.12
N GLU A 199 -3.87 32.16 5.88
CA GLU A 199 -5.14 32.55 5.27
C GLU A 199 -6.32 31.68 5.75
N GLN A 200 -6.08 30.80 6.73
CA GLN A 200 -7.05 29.90 7.32
C GLN A 200 -7.62 28.90 6.31
N THR A 201 -6.78 28.45 5.39
CA THR A 201 -7.09 27.40 4.43
C THR A 201 -6.24 26.15 4.70
N LEU A 202 -6.82 24.98 4.47
CA LEU A 202 -6.08 23.74 4.35
C LEU A 202 -5.75 23.52 2.88
N GLU A 203 -4.48 23.41 2.58
CA GLU A 203 -3.97 22.99 1.28
C GLU A 203 -3.34 21.62 1.41
N THR A 204 -3.76 20.68 0.55
CA THR A 204 -3.09 19.41 0.39
C THR A 204 -2.34 19.44 -0.93
N SER A 205 -1.04 19.52 -0.85
CA SER A 205 -0.23 19.70 -2.04
C SER A 205 0.97 18.78 -2.07
N VAL A 206 1.56 18.80 -3.25
CA VAL A 206 2.82 18.20 -3.63
C VAL A 206 3.67 19.26 -4.25
N ARG A 207 4.44 19.91 -3.47
CA ARG A 207 5.63 20.62 -3.96
C ARG A 207 6.73 20.53 -2.93
#